data_89dc24969da1c2b4405c1778bfd41963
#
_entry.id   89dc24969da1c2b4405c1778bfd41963
#
_cell.length_a   1.000
_cell.length_b   1.000
_cell.length_c   1.000
_cell.angle_alpha   90.00
_cell.angle_beta   90.00
_cell.angle_gamma   90.00
#
_symmetry.space_group_name_H-M   'P 1'
#
loop_
_entity.id
_entity.type
_entity.pdbx_description
1 polymer ?
#
loop_
_entity_poly.entity_id
_entity_poly.type
_entity_poly.pdbx_seq_one_letter_code
_entity_poly.pdbx_strand_id
1 'polypeptide(L)'
;LVLFVVENLKWLEDDKMVLEKIQRSKTPVVLLVNKVDQLKDKERLLPHLQWLNEQHSFAAILPISATHGDNIDELRKIVRSHLQPGYHYYPEDYVTDRSVRFMAAEIIREKLMRFTGDELPYETTVEIEQFGHSDKGTTHIHALILVERDAQKRMIIGQGGSKLKTIGTEARRDLEKLLDNKVMMKLWVKVKSGWSDDERALKSLGYRED
;
A
#
# COMPACT_ATOMS: atom_id res chain seq x y z
N LEU A 1 -7.43 -7.55 -18.30
CA LEU A 1 -6.42 -6.49 -18.34
C LEU A 1 -5.40 -6.72 -17.23
N VAL A 2 -4.12 -6.59 -17.53
CA VAL A 2 -3.02 -6.58 -16.55
C VAL A 2 -2.47 -5.16 -16.46
N LEU A 3 -2.27 -4.66 -15.24
CA LEU A 3 -1.54 -3.43 -14.98
C LEU A 3 -0.16 -3.81 -14.45
N PHE A 4 0.86 -3.61 -15.28
CA PHE A 4 2.26 -3.87 -14.91
C PHE A 4 2.90 -2.56 -14.44
N VAL A 5 3.29 -2.49 -13.18
CA VAL A 5 3.79 -1.27 -12.55
C VAL A 5 5.31 -1.38 -12.34
N VAL A 6 6.05 -0.41 -12.88
CA VAL A 6 7.50 -0.29 -12.70
C VAL A 6 7.85 1.09 -12.13
N GLU A 7 9.03 1.23 -11.54
CA GLU A 7 9.47 2.50 -10.94
C GLU A 7 10.24 3.34 -11.95
N ASN A 8 9.79 4.53 -12.23
CA ASN A 8 10.35 5.58 -13.11
C ASN A 8 11.42 5.10 -14.12
N LEU A 9 12.69 5.52 -13.98
CA LEU A 9 13.79 5.13 -14.87
C LEU A 9 14.52 3.85 -14.45
N LYS A 10 13.93 3.05 -13.57
CA LYS A 10 14.49 1.78 -13.09
C LYS A 10 13.90 0.61 -13.88
N TRP A 11 14.74 -0.37 -14.13
CA TRP A 11 14.34 -1.66 -14.67
C TRP A 11 15.15 -2.74 -13.96
N LEU A 12 14.49 -3.43 -13.04
CA LEU A 12 15.11 -4.40 -12.14
C LEU A 12 15.01 -5.82 -12.69
N GLU A 13 15.76 -6.75 -12.12
CA GLU A 13 15.64 -8.18 -12.46
C GLU A 13 14.24 -8.73 -12.16
N ASP A 14 13.60 -8.24 -11.07
CA ASP A 14 12.23 -8.60 -10.74
C ASP A 14 11.24 -8.14 -11.82
N ASP A 15 11.45 -6.97 -12.43
CA ASP A 15 10.61 -6.48 -13.52
C ASP A 15 10.73 -7.39 -14.75
N LYS A 16 11.94 -7.90 -15.04
CA LYS A 16 12.16 -8.87 -16.12
C LYS A 16 11.42 -10.18 -15.86
N MET A 17 11.52 -10.71 -14.65
CA MET A 17 10.81 -11.95 -14.28
C MET A 17 9.31 -11.80 -14.40
N VAL A 18 8.76 -10.64 -14.03
CA VAL A 18 7.34 -10.34 -14.20
C VAL A 18 6.99 -10.26 -15.68
N LEU A 19 7.82 -9.56 -16.50
CA LEU A 19 7.59 -9.46 -17.93
C LEU A 19 7.59 -10.82 -18.62
N GLU A 20 8.50 -11.73 -18.29
CA GLU A 20 8.52 -13.09 -18.81
C GLU A 20 7.23 -13.87 -18.53
N LYS A 21 6.63 -13.67 -17.35
CA LYS A 21 5.32 -14.27 -17.00
C LYS A 21 4.21 -13.64 -17.83
N ILE A 22 4.22 -12.33 -17.99
CA ILE A 22 3.25 -11.56 -18.78
C ILE A 22 3.27 -12.00 -20.24
N GLN A 23 4.46 -12.20 -20.84
CA GLN A 23 4.62 -12.63 -22.23
C GLN A 23 3.98 -13.99 -22.53
N ARG A 24 3.79 -14.84 -21.53
CA ARG A 24 3.09 -16.14 -21.66
C ARG A 24 1.56 -16.00 -21.69
N SER A 25 1.04 -14.83 -21.37
CA SER A 25 -0.40 -14.53 -21.35
C SER A 25 -0.81 -13.79 -22.62
N LYS A 26 -2.05 -14.03 -23.09
CA LYS A 26 -2.67 -13.25 -24.17
C LYS A 26 -3.47 -12.04 -23.62
N THR A 27 -3.46 -11.82 -22.33
CA THR A 27 -4.19 -10.73 -21.69
C THR A 27 -3.58 -9.39 -22.04
N PRO A 28 -4.34 -8.37 -22.46
CA PRO A 28 -3.81 -7.04 -22.70
C PRO A 28 -3.10 -6.49 -21.46
N VAL A 29 -1.95 -5.85 -21.68
CA VAL A 29 -1.10 -5.33 -20.61
C VAL A 29 -0.93 -3.83 -20.78
N VAL A 30 -1.19 -3.07 -19.74
CA VAL A 30 -0.85 -1.65 -19.63
C VAL A 30 0.36 -1.52 -18.72
N LEU A 31 1.43 -0.91 -19.22
CA LEU A 31 2.63 -0.62 -18.45
C LEU A 31 2.48 0.75 -17.76
N LEU A 32 2.63 0.77 -16.44
CA LEU A 32 2.58 1.97 -15.62
C LEU A 32 3.98 2.30 -15.10
N VAL A 33 4.54 3.42 -15.55
CA VAL A 33 5.83 3.93 -15.07
C VAL A 33 5.53 4.90 -13.93
N ASN A 34 5.61 4.40 -12.69
CA ASN A 34 5.20 5.14 -11.49
C ASN A 34 6.36 5.98 -10.91
N LYS A 35 6.00 6.89 -9.99
CA LYS A 35 6.89 7.80 -9.27
C LYS A 35 7.61 8.82 -10.20
N VAL A 36 6.94 9.25 -11.28
CA VAL A 36 7.52 10.24 -12.20
C VAL A 36 7.69 11.63 -11.55
N ASP A 37 7.00 11.88 -10.44
CA ASP A 37 7.16 13.05 -9.60
C ASP A 37 8.57 13.17 -8.98
N GLN A 38 9.27 12.05 -8.81
CA GLN A 38 10.64 12.01 -8.28
C GLN A 38 11.72 12.26 -9.32
N LEU A 39 11.34 12.38 -10.62
CA LEU A 39 12.30 12.63 -11.69
C LEU A 39 12.79 14.09 -11.65
N LYS A 40 14.08 14.26 -11.42
CA LYS A 40 14.76 15.56 -11.53
C LYS A 40 14.91 16.00 -12.99
N ASP A 41 15.19 15.06 -13.88
CA ASP A 41 15.41 15.26 -15.31
C ASP A 41 14.30 14.55 -16.10
N LYS A 42 13.29 15.33 -16.51
CA LYS A 42 12.14 14.82 -17.27
C LYS A 42 12.48 14.46 -18.72
N GLU A 43 13.58 14.97 -19.28
CA GLU A 43 13.99 14.68 -20.65
C GLU A 43 14.39 13.21 -20.82
N ARG A 44 14.85 12.57 -19.76
CA ARG A 44 15.19 11.15 -19.74
C ARG A 44 13.98 10.22 -19.80
N LEU A 45 12.79 10.72 -19.51
CA LEU A 45 11.60 9.88 -19.46
C LEU A 45 11.21 9.37 -20.85
N LEU A 46 11.19 10.23 -21.85
CA LEU A 46 10.77 9.84 -23.20
C LEU A 46 11.64 8.74 -23.82
N PRO A 47 12.99 8.84 -23.81
CA PRO A 47 13.83 7.75 -24.26
C PRO A 47 13.60 6.43 -23.51
N HIS A 48 13.35 6.51 -22.19
CA HIS A 48 13.05 5.32 -21.39
C HIS A 48 11.73 4.67 -21.77
N LEU A 49 10.67 5.46 -21.99
CA LEU A 49 9.38 4.96 -22.47
C LEU A 49 9.49 4.30 -23.85
N GLN A 50 10.31 4.86 -24.75
CA GLN A 50 10.58 4.26 -26.05
C GLN A 50 11.26 2.90 -25.91
N TRP A 51 12.30 2.82 -25.09
CA TRP A 51 12.98 1.56 -24.79
C TRP A 51 12.06 0.51 -24.17
N LEU A 52 11.20 0.91 -23.22
CA LEU A 52 10.20 0.02 -22.61
C LEU A 52 9.20 -0.53 -23.64
N ASN A 53 8.81 0.30 -24.62
CA ASN A 53 7.90 -0.11 -25.69
C ASN A 53 8.50 -1.18 -26.60
N GLU A 54 9.82 -1.27 -26.68
CA GLU A 54 10.54 -2.32 -27.43
C GLU A 54 10.55 -3.67 -26.70
N GLN A 55 10.32 -3.68 -25.37
CA GLN A 55 10.40 -4.91 -24.57
C GLN A 55 9.15 -5.81 -24.74
N HIS A 56 7.99 -5.23 -25.04
CA HIS A 56 6.73 -5.95 -25.20
C HIS A 56 5.68 -5.07 -25.90
N SER A 57 4.74 -5.72 -26.59
CA SER A 57 3.58 -5.02 -27.19
C SER A 57 2.54 -4.69 -26.11
N PHE A 58 2.76 -3.58 -25.40
CA PHE A 58 1.82 -3.07 -24.42
C PHE A 58 0.60 -2.45 -25.08
N ALA A 59 -0.60 -2.61 -24.48
CA ALA A 59 -1.82 -1.93 -24.92
C ALA A 59 -1.71 -0.40 -24.72
N ALA A 60 -0.99 0.01 -23.68
CA ALA A 60 -0.60 1.40 -23.44
C ALA A 60 0.61 1.44 -22.50
N ILE A 61 1.38 2.53 -22.58
CA ILE A 61 2.44 2.86 -21.60
C ILE A 61 2.09 4.22 -21.01
N LEU A 62 1.93 4.29 -19.69
CA LEU A 62 1.47 5.49 -19.01
C LEU A 62 2.42 5.87 -17.88
N PRO A 63 3.10 7.02 -17.97
CA PRO A 63 3.84 7.58 -16.85
C PRO A 63 2.85 8.15 -15.84
N ILE A 64 2.97 7.75 -14.58
CA ILE A 64 2.06 8.16 -13.49
C ILE A 64 2.80 8.61 -12.24
N SER A 65 2.12 9.41 -11.43
CA SER A 65 2.43 9.58 -10.01
C SER A 65 1.22 9.16 -9.18
N ALA A 66 1.28 7.97 -8.60
CA ALA A 66 0.19 7.50 -7.73
C ALA A 66 0.01 8.39 -6.50
N THR A 67 1.10 9.01 -6.01
CA THR A 67 1.08 9.90 -4.83
C THR A 67 0.43 11.25 -5.13
N HIS A 68 0.70 11.85 -6.31
CA HIS A 68 0.19 13.16 -6.70
C HIS A 68 -1.07 13.09 -7.58
N GLY A 69 -1.41 11.89 -8.06
CA GLY A 69 -2.57 11.68 -8.93
C GLY A 69 -2.31 11.97 -10.41
N ASP A 70 -1.06 12.22 -10.80
CA ASP A 70 -0.71 12.51 -12.19
C ASP A 70 -1.08 11.32 -13.09
N ASN A 71 -1.84 11.60 -14.16
CA ASN A 71 -2.34 10.64 -15.15
C ASN A 71 -3.23 9.50 -14.58
N ILE A 72 -3.71 9.59 -13.34
CA ILE A 72 -4.60 8.56 -12.77
C ILE A 72 -5.97 8.57 -13.45
N ASP A 73 -6.48 9.72 -13.86
CA ASP A 73 -7.75 9.80 -14.59
C ASP A 73 -7.64 9.16 -15.99
N GLU A 74 -6.50 9.29 -16.65
CA GLU A 74 -6.24 8.61 -17.93
C GLU A 74 -6.13 7.08 -17.73
N LEU A 75 -5.45 6.65 -16.67
CA LEU A 75 -5.43 5.24 -16.28
C LEU A 75 -6.85 4.69 -16.07
N ARG A 76 -7.71 5.44 -15.38
CA ARG A 76 -9.12 5.02 -15.17
C ARG A 76 -9.89 4.85 -16.49
N LYS A 77 -9.68 5.74 -17.46
CA LYS A 77 -10.31 5.62 -18.79
C LYS A 77 -9.81 4.38 -19.51
N ILE A 78 -8.51 4.14 -19.52
CA ILE A 78 -7.91 2.96 -20.14
C ILE A 78 -8.44 1.68 -19.49
N VAL A 79 -8.50 1.60 -18.17
CA VAL A 79 -9.06 0.45 -17.47
C VAL A 79 -10.52 0.23 -17.86
N ARG A 80 -11.35 1.28 -17.81
CA ARG A 80 -12.78 1.19 -18.18
C ARG A 80 -13.00 0.72 -19.60
N SER A 81 -12.16 1.15 -20.56
CA SER A 81 -12.28 0.72 -21.95
C SER A 81 -11.99 -0.78 -22.19
N HIS A 82 -11.28 -1.42 -21.26
CA HIS A 82 -10.96 -2.85 -21.32
C HIS A 82 -11.89 -3.74 -20.47
N LEU A 83 -12.73 -3.11 -19.63
CA LEU A 83 -13.71 -3.84 -18.84
C LEU A 83 -14.94 -4.13 -19.71
N GLN A 84 -15.44 -5.37 -19.64
CA GLN A 84 -16.69 -5.74 -20.29
C GLN A 84 -17.88 -5.37 -19.40
N PRO A 85 -19.03 -4.98 -19.98
CA PRO A 85 -20.28 -4.87 -19.23
C PRO A 85 -20.59 -6.19 -18.54
N GLY A 86 -20.91 -6.15 -17.26
CA GLY A 86 -21.16 -7.35 -16.47
C GLY A 86 -21.95 -7.03 -15.22
N TYR A 87 -22.31 -8.07 -14.49
CA TYR A 87 -22.94 -7.92 -13.17
C TYR A 87 -21.90 -7.48 -12.13
N HIS A 88 -22.34 -6.69 -11.15
CA HIS A 88 -21.54 -6.44 -9.97
C HIS A 88 -21.38 -7.74 -9.18
N TYR A 89 -20.12 -8.16 -8.95
CA TYR A 89 -19.83 -9.35 -8.13
C TYR A 89 -19.98 -9.08 -6.64
N TYR A 90 -19.92 -7.81 -6.24
CA TYR A 90 -20.07 -7.34 -4.87
C TYR A 90 -21.20 -6.32 -4.79
N PRO A 91 -21.89 -6.18 -3.64
CA PRO A 91 -22.84 -5.11 -3.38
C PRO A 91 -22.25 -3.72 -3.64
N GLU A 92 -23.07 -2.76 -4.07
CA GLU A 92 -22.61 -1.40 -4.44
C GLU A 92 -21.94 -0.65 -3.27
N ASP A 93 -22.29 -0.99 -2.03
CA ASP A 93 -21.71 -0.45 -0.80
C ASP A 93 -20.42 -1.16 -0.35
N TYR A 94 -19.98 -2.19 -1.07
CA TYR A 94 -18.79 -2.96 -0.77
C TYR A 94 -17.55 -2.27 -1.37
N VAL A 95 -16.81 -1.54 -0.54
CA VAL A 95 -15.60 -0.80 -0.97
C VAL A 95 -14.39 -1.72 -1.13
N THR A 96 -14.34 -2.82 -0.35
CA THR A 96 -13.23 -3.80 -0.33
C THR A 96 -13.71 -5.14 0.22
N ASP A 97 -13.07 -6.22 -0.18
CA ASP A 97 -13.22 -7.56 0.38
C ASP A 97 -12.48 -7.76 1.71
N ARG A 98 -11.65 -6.79 2.08
CA ARG A 98 -10.86 -6.84 3.31
C ARG A 98 -11.66 -6.42 4.54
N SER A 99 -11.37 -7.06 5.67
CA SER A 99 -12.01 -6.71 6.93
C SER A 99 -11.67 -5.29 7.38
N VAL A 100 -12.57 -4.67 8.12
CA VAL A 100 -12.35 -3.34 8.71
C VAL A 100 -11.10 -3.32 9.62
N ARG A 101 -10.79 -4.44 10.27
CA ARG A 101 -9.56 -4.60 11.08
C ARG A 101 -8.31 -4.51 10.19
N PHE A 102 -8.32 -5.16 9.03
CA PHE A 102 -7.23 -5.08 8.07
C PHE A 102 -7.04 -3.65 7.56
N MET A 103 -8.12 -2.96 7.19
CA MET A 103 -8.07 -1.56 6.77
C MET A 103 -7.51 -0.65 7.85
N ALA A 104 -7.88 -0.88 9.11
CA ALA A 104 -7.35 -0.13 10.25
C ALA A 104 -5.84 -0.34 10.42
N ALA A 105 -5.36 -1.58 10.29
CA ALA A 105 -3.93 -1.90 10.33
C ALA A 105 -3.15 -1.19 9.21
N GLU A 106 -3.68 -1.20 7.97
CA GLU A 106 -3.04 -0.58 6.81
C GLU A 106 -3.00 0.96 6.91
N ILE A 107 -4.03 1.60 7.45
CA ILE A 107 -4.02 3.05 7.71
C ILE A 107 -2.93 3.40 8.74
N ILE A 108 -2.79 2.63 9.81
CA ILE A 108 -1.72 2.85 10.79
C ILE A 108 -0.35 2.62 10.15
N ARG A 109 -0.19 1.57 9.34
CA ARG A 109 1.05 1.25 8.63
C ARG A 109 1.43 2.34 7.63
N GLU A 110 0.47 2.91 6.91
CA GLU A 110 0.71 4.06 6.02
C GLU A 110 1.30 5.26 6.78
N LYS A 111 0.74 5.59 7.95
CA LYS A 111 1.28 6.70 8.76
C LYS A 111 2.66 6.37 9.30
N LEU A 112 2.91 5.12 9.72
CA LEU A 112 4.25 4.68 10.09
C LEU A 112 5.24 4.97 8.97
N MET A 113 4.97 4.50 7.75
CA MET A 113 5.85 4.72 6.59
C MET A 113 6.10 6.21 6.31
N ARG A 114 5.04 7.04 6.33
CA ARG A 114 5.16 8.48 6.10
C ARG A 114 6.06 9.19 7.11
N PHE A 115 5.98 8.81 8.39
CA PHE A 115 6.71 9.48 9.47
C PHE A 115 8.08 8.87 9.78
N THR A 116 8.39 7.69 9.23
CA THR A 116 9.68 7.03 9.44
C THR A 116 10.57 7.04 8.20
N GLY A 117 10.03 7.43 7.03
CA GLY A 117 10.76 7.47 5.76
C GLY A 117 11.15 6.08 5.26
N ASP A 118 12.18 6.03 4.41
CA ASP A 118 12.64 4.81 3.74
C ASP A 118 13.36 3.81 4.66
N GLU A 119 13.52 4.14 5.95
CA GLU A 119 14.35 3.36 6.88
C GLU A 119 13.65 2.14 7.50
N LEU A 120 12.30 2.05 7.42
CA LEU A 120 11.53 1.01 8.12
C LEU A 120 10.52 0.19 7.29
N PRO A 121 10.38 0.34 5.96
CA PRO A 121 9.17 -0.11 5.26
C PRO A 121 8.92 -1.62 5.28
N TYR A 122 9.97 -2.46 5.34
CA TYR A 122 9.85 -3.92 5.16
C TYR A 122 9.93 -4.73 6.46
N GLU A 123 10.35 -4.11 7.55
CA GLU A 123 10.57 -4.79 8.85
C GLU A 123 9.55 -4.35 9.91
N THR A 124 8.40 -3.78 9.47
CA THR A 124 7.37 -3.28 10.38
C THR A 124 5.99 -3.74 9.95
N THR A 125 5.23 -4.28 10.88
CA THR A 125 3.82 -4.64 10.68
C THR A 125 2.94 -4.12 11.80
N VAL A 126 1.64 -4.11 11.55
CA VAL A 126 0.62 -3.66 12.52
C VAL A 126 -0.40 -4.76 12.73
N GLU A 127 -0.55 -5.18 13.98
CA GLU A 127 -1.55 -6.13 14.41
C GLU A 127 -2.65 -5.41 15.20
N ILE A 128 -3.91 -5.63 14.83
CA ILE A 128 -5.05 -5.11 15.60
C ILE A 128 -5.41 -6.12 16.69
N GLU A 129 -4.97 -5.87 17.91
CA GLU A 129 -5.25 -6.75 19.06
C GLU A 129 -6.73 -6.65 19.50
N GLN A 130 -7.28 -5.43 19.47
CA GLN A 130 -8.68 -5.19 19.84
C GLN A 130 -9.37 -4.25 18.85
N PHE A 131 -10.57 -4.63 18.44
CA PHE A 131 -11.47 -3.80 17.64
C PHE A 131 -12.89 -4.03 18.13
N GLY A 132 -13.54 -2.97 18.60
CA GLY A 132 -14.89 -3.07 19.16
C GLY A 132 -15.54 -1.71 19.36
N HIS A 133 -16.80 -1.71 19.74
CA HIS A 133 -17.56 -0.51 20.01
C HIS A 133 -17.90 -0.43 21.50
N SER A 134 -17.86 0.77 22.06
CA SER A 134 -18.38 1.02 23.41
C SER A 134 -19.89 1.16 23.37
N ASP A 135 -20.54 1.08 24.53
CA ASP A 135 -21.99 1.33 24.71
C ASP A 135 -22.39 2.73 24.23
N LYS A 136 -21.46 3.67 24.19
CA LYS A 136 -21.66 5.05 23.71
C LYS A 136 -21.39 5.21 22.20
N GLY A 137 -21.20 4.11 21.48
CA GLY A 137 -20.98 4.11 20.05
C GLY A 137 -19.55 4.43 19.59
N THR A 138 -18.61 4.76 20.49
CA THR A 138 -17.21 5.03 20.10
C THR A 138 -16.48 3.73 19.71
N THR A 139 -15.76 3.73 18.60
CA THR A 139 -14.93 2.59 18.18
C THR A 139 -13.61 2.59 18.95
N HIS A 140 -13.30 1.49 19.60
CA HIS A 140 -12.03 1.26 20.32
C HIS A 140 -11.11 0.38 19.50
N ILE A 141 -9.90 0.88 19.22
CA ILE A 141 -8.89 0.17 18.46
C ILE A 141 -7.60 0.12 19.28
N HIS A 142 -7.14 -1.09 19.56
CA HIS A 142 -5.83 -1.31 20.14
C HIS A 142 -4.94 -1.98 19.09
N ALA A 143 -3.82 -1.35 18.78
CA ALA A 143 -2.92 -1.84 17.74
C ALA A 143 -1.49 -1.98 18.26
N LEU A 144 -0.88 -3.09 17.93
CA LEU A 144 0.50 -3.43 18.21
C LEU A 144 1.34 -3.26 16.95
N ILE A 145 2.36 -2.43 17.03
CA ILE A 145 3.36 -2.24 15.99
C ILE A 145 4.52 -3.19 16.29
N LEU A 146 4.76 -4.15 15.41
CA LEU A 146 5.88 -5.07 15.52
C LEU A 146 7.06 -4.58 14.71
N VAL A 147 8.23 -4.65 15.28
CA VAL A 147 9.53 -4.32 14.65
C VAL A 147 10.56 -5.39 14.99
N GLU A 148 11.61 -5.50 14.15
CA GLU A 148 12.67 -6.49 14.32
C GLU A 148 13.70 -6.09 15.40
N ARG A 149 13.93 -4.77 15.61
CA ARG A 149 15.07 -4.28 16.41
C ARG A 149 14.68 -3.12 17.33
N ASP A 150 15.39 -3.01 18.46
CA ASP A 150 15.20 -1.90 19.40
C ASP A 150 15.48 -0.51 18.81
N ALA A 151 16.39 -0.41 17.86
CA ALA A 151 16.66 0.86 17.17
C ALA A 151 15.40 1.36 16.43
N GLN A 152 14.69 0.48 15.74
CA GLN A 152 13.44 0.77 15.04
C GLN A 152 12.33 1.17 16.02
N LYS A 153 12.22 0.46 17.16
CA LYS A 153 11.28 0.83 18.23
C LYS A 153 11.53 2.25 18.73
N ARG A 154 12.78 2.60 19.03
CA ARG A 154 13.12 3.97 19.46
C ARG A 154 12.81 5.02 18.40
N MET A 155 13.04 4.70 17.13
CA MET A 155 12.76 5.59 15.99
C MET A 155 11.25 5.86 15.84
N ILE A 156 10.41 4.84 15.99
CA ILE A 156 8.94 4.96 15.90
C ILE A 156 8.39 5.74 17.09
N ILE A 157 8.89 5.47 18.30
CA ILE A 157 8.42 6.17 19.51
C ILE A 157 8.82 7.65 19.45
N GLY A 158 10.05 7.93 19.04
CA GLY A 158 10.61 9.29 19.02
C GLY A 158 10.87 9.85 20.41
N GLN A 159 11.40 11.06 20.47
CA GLN A 159 11.71 11.72 21.74
C GLN A 159 10.43 11.94 22.56
N GLY A 160 10.40 11.39 23.78
CA GLY A 160 9.24 11.49 24.66
C GLY A 160 7.92 10.93 24.09
N GLY A 161 7.99 10.05 23.09
CA GLY A 161 6.79 9.48 22.46
C GLY A 161 6.13 10.38 21.41
N SER A 162 6.76 11.49 21.05
CA SER A 162 6.19 12.52 20.17
C SER A 162 5.82 11.96 18.78
N LYS A 163 6.70 11.16 18.16
CA LYS A 163 6.47 10.61 16.84
C LYS A 163 5.29 9.61 16.85
N LEU A 164 5.29 8.69 17.82
CA LEU A 164 4.18 7.73 17.98
C LEU A 164 2.84 8.42 18.21
N LYS A 165 2.83 9.51 18.99
CA LYS A 165 1.64 10.34 19.20
C LYS A 165 1.15 10.97 17.90
N THR A 166 2.04 11.49 17.06
CA THR A 166 1.69 12.07 15.76
C THR A 166 1.11 11.01 14.83
N ILE A 167 1.77 9.86 14.70
CA ILE A 167 1.29 8.69 13.94
C ILE A 167 -0.12 8.31 14.39
N GLY A 168 -0.32 8.16 15.69
CA GLY A 168 -1.61 7.83 16.27
C GLY A 168 -2.69 8.87 15.98
N THR A 169 -2.35 10.15 16.03
CA THR A 169 -3.30 11.23 15.77
C THR A 169 -3.76 11.23 14.30
N GLU A 170 -2.83 11.10 13.36
CA GLU A 170 -3.15 11.09 11.93
C GLU A 170 -3.91 9.81 11.53
N ALA A 171 -3.48 8.65 12.01
CA ALA A 171 -4.19 7.40 11.78
C ALA A 171 -5.62 7.45 12.34
N ARG A 172 -5.82 7.99 13.56
CA ARG A 172 -7.14 8.14 14.15
C ARG A 172 -8.05 9.01 13.29
N ARG A 173 -7.57 10.15 12.78
CA ARG A 173 -8.35 11.05 11.92
C ARG A 173 -8.85 10.36 10.65
N ASP A 174 -8.00 9.56 10.02
CA ASP A 174 -8.37 8.85 8.81
C ASP A 174 -9.30 7.67 9.09
N LEU A 175 -9.11 6.99 10.24
CA LEU A 175 -10.03 5.96 10.72
C LEU A 175 -11.42 6.54 11.09
N GLU A 176 -11.49 7.71 11.69
CA GLU A 176 -12.75 8.40 11.98
C GLU A 176 -13.53 8.72 10.68
N LYS A 177 -12.83 9.10 9.61
CA LYS A 177 -13.46 9.31 8.30
C LYS A 177 -13.92 8.00 7.65
N LEU A 178 -13.08 6.95 7.72
CA LEU A 178 -13.41 5.64 7.14
C LEU A 178 -14.62 5.00 7.82
N LEU A 179 -14.71 5.12 9.15
CA LEU A 179 -15.73 4.45 9.97
C LEU A 179 -16.96 5.31 10.19
N ASP A 180 -16.94 6.56 9.75
CA ASP A 180 -17.96 7.59 10.07
C ASP A 180 -18.31 7.61 11.56
N ASN A 181 -17.30 7.45 12.42
CA ASN A 181 -17.47 7.31 13.86
C ASN A 181 -16.26 7.82 14.64
N LYS A 182 -16.46 8.19 15.90
CA LYS A 182 -15.36 8.55 16.78
C LYS A 182 -14.51 7.33 17.11
N VAL A 183 -13.19 7.52 17.08
CA VAL A 183 -12.22 6.47 17.35
C VAL A 183 -11.36 6.80 18.57
N MET A 184 -11.32 5.87 19.52
CA MET A 184 -10.34 5.83 20.58
C MET A 184 -9.27 4.81 20.24
N MET A 185 -8.03 5.28 20.04
CA MET A 185 -6.94 4.42 19.60
C MET A 185 -5.82 4.37 20.63
N LYS A 186 -5.28 3.17 20.85
CA LYS A 186 -4.06 2.94 21.62
C LYS A 186 -3.05 2.21 20.73
N LEU A 187 -1.80 2.69 20.77
CA LEU A 187 -0.69 2.12 20.01
C LEU A 187 0.42 1.68 20.95
N TRP A 188 0.97 0.50 20.69
CA TRP A 188 2.18 -0.01 21.32
C TRP A 188 3.22 -0.36 20.27
N VAL A 189 4.48 -0.36 20.67
CA VAL A 189 5.58 -0.83 19.84
C VAL A 189 6.32 -1.94 20.57
N LYS A 190 6.41 -3.11 19.94
CA LYS A 190 7.09 -4.28 20.48
C LYS A 190 8.15 -4.78 19.52
N VAL A 191 9.30 -5.15 20.06
CA VAL A 191 10.33 -5.88 19.30
C VAL A 191 9.98 -7.36 19.29
N LYS A 192 9.93 -7.96 18.09
CA LYS A 192 9.77 -9.39 17.88
C LYS A 192 10.65 -9.79 16.69
N SER A 193 11.85 -10.28 16.96
CA SER A 193 12.79 -10.72 15.93
C SER A 193 12.24 -11.92 15.16
N GLY A 194 12.47 -11.94 13.83
CA GLY A 194 12.10 -13.03 12.94
C GLY A 194 10.61 -13.17 12.65
N TRP A 195 9.79 -12.15 12.93
CA TRP A 195 8.37 -12.22 12.61
C TRP A 195 8.11 -12.23 11.10
N SER A 196 8.98 -11.59 10.31
CA SER A 196 8.87 -11.50 8.85
C SER A 196 9.10 -12.85 8.15
N ASP A 197 9.83 -13.76 8.79
CA ASP A 197 10.12 -15.09 8.28
C ASP A 197 9.22 -16.18 8.88
N ASP A 198 8.38 -15.84 9.86
CA ASP A 198 7.44 -16.75 10.50
C ASP A 198 6.11 -16.81 9.73
N GLU A 199 5.90 -17.91 8.99
CA GLU A 199 4.67 -18.12 8.22
C GLU A 199 3.39 -18.07 9.07
N ARG A 200 3.44 -18.51 10.34
CA ARG A 200 2.30 -18.47 11.26
C ARG A 200 2.01 -17.02 11.68
N ALA A 201 3.06 -16.24 11.91
CA ALA A 201 2.91 -14.81 12.20
C ALA A 201 2.32 -14.06 10.99
N LEU A 202 2.83 -14.32 9.79
CA LEU A 202 2.32 -13.71 8.55
C LEU A 202 0.85 -14.06 8.30
N LYS A 203 0.44 -15.31 8.53
CA LYS A 203 -0.94 -15.75 8.41
C LYS A 203 -1.86 -15.06 9.43
N SER A 204 -1.43 -14.97 10.70
CA SER A 204 -2.19 -14.29 11.77
C SER A 204 -2.36 -12.79 11.52
N LEU A 205 -1.44 -12.19 10.77
CA LEU A 205 -1.45 -10.77 10.38
C LEU A 205 -2.26 -10.48 9.10
N GLY A 206 -2.81 -11.51 8.44
CA GLY A 206 -3.64 -11.38 7.24
C GLY A 206 -2.86 -11.24 5.93
N TYR A 207 -1.56 -11.53 5.92
CA TYR A 207 -0.73 -11.50 4.71
C TYR A 207 -0.86 -12.74 3.82
N ARG A 208 -1.42 -13.83 4.33
CA ARG A 208 -1.76 -15.05 3.57
C ARG A 208 -3.17 -15.49 3.91
N GLU A 209 -3.96 -15.72 2.87
CA GLU A 209 -5.24 -16.44 2.95
C GLU A 209 -4.96 -17.95 2.82
N ASP A 210 -5.85 -18.79 3.41
CA ASP A 210 -5.83 -20.25 3.28
C ASP A 210 -6.17 -20.69 1.86
#